data_34fbf9938b57a015b88072c5b8c3eddc
#
_entry.id   34fbf9938b57a015b88072c5b8c3eddc
#
_cell.length_a   1.000
_cell.length_b   1.000
_cell.length_c   1.000
_cell.angle_alpha   90.00
_cell.angle_beta   90.00
_cell.angle_gamma   90.00
#
_symmetry.space_group_name_H-M   'P 1'
#
loop_
_entity.id
_entity.type
_entity.pdbx_description
1 polymer ?
#
loop_
_entity_poly.entity_id
_entity_poly.type
_entity_poly.pdbx_seq_one_letter_code
_entity_poly.pdbx_strand_id
1 'polypeptide(L)'
;MNTNSEKMLQALSEEDLAQAQLYLTQALKEDPADVLAELGEELLAIGFLEEAKQIFEQLVKQYPENDELFIPLAEIAIEDNEIDQAFEYLENISKESDYYPQALLAIADLYQVIGIPEVSEAKLKETAALLPDEPLIQFALAELYFSVDRFAEAATIYQLLLSSNIDEISGISMQERLGQSLSMQGEFEAAIEPLEQALQEERTDDRLFQLAFTNLQLKENEKAINYLQELREVNPQYQSLYLYLGQALQEEELIEEAQKVLEDGIKENPYQVELYHLASENAYRLHDKEKAEKLLLNALELGEKQDETLLTLSNLYLDEERYEDVIKSIDQMEETANPYAEWNLAHAYNELEDFTLAAVHYEQAYHELEHEPDFLKEYALFLREEGQLTKTKDLLTHYLELEPGDLEALSVLDDLAER
;
A
#
# COMPACT_ATOMS: atom_id res chain seq x y z
N MET A 1 6.84 1.81 -58.21
CA MET A 1 5.95 2.99 -58.07
C MET A 1 5.59 3.00 -56.62
N ASN A 2 5.75 4.10 -55.93
CA ASN A 2 5.34 4.17 -54.53
C ASN A 2 3.84 3.95 -54.45
N THR A 3 3.41 3.08 -53.55
CA THR A 3 1.99 2.84 -53.23
C THR A 3 1.34 4.11 -52.67
N ASN A 4 0.02 4.17 -52.61
CA ASN A 4 -0.65 5.29 -51.93
C ASN A 4 -0.41 5.24 -50.42
N SER A 5 -0.25 4.05 -49.86
CA SER A 5 0.17 3.81 -48.47
C SER A 5 1.54 4.46 -48.17
N GLU A 6 2.57 4.21 -48.97
CA GLU A 6 3.88 4.86 -48.78
C GLU A 6 3.81 6.39 -48.89
N LYS A 7 2.96 6.91 -49.79
CA LYS A 7 2.78 8.38 -49.93
C LYS A 7 2.03 8.97 -48.72
N MET A 8 1.11 8.23 -48.13
CA MET A 8 0.42 8.65 -46.90
C MET A 8 1.43 8.79 -45.75
N LEU A 9 2.26 7.77 -45.52
CA LEU A 9 3.29 7.80 -44.48
C LEU A 9 4.31 8.93 -44.71
N GLN A 10 4.68 9.17 -45.95
CA GLN A 10 5.52 10.31 -46.29
C GLN A 10 4.84 11.64 -45.95
N ALA A 11 3.58 11.82 -46.34
CA ALA A 11 2.82 13.04 -46.01
C ALA A 11 2.67 13.27 -44.50
N LEU A 12 2.48 12.17 -43.72
CA LEU A 12 2.49 12.24 -42.25
C LEU A 12 3.86 12.68 -41.71
N SER A 13 4.95 12.18 -42.25
CA SER A 13 6.32 12.59 -41.86
C SER A 13 6.62 14.06 -42.17
N GLU A 14 5.92 14.64 -43.17
CA GLU A 14 6.00 16.05 -43.60
C GLU A 14 4.96 16.93 -42.86
N GLU A 15 4.18 16.35 -41.92
CA GLU A 15 3.11 17.01 -41.18
C GLU A 15 1.94 17.53 -42.04
N ASP A 16 1.81 17.03 -43.30
CA ASP A 16 0.71 17.39 -44.23
C ASP A 16 -0.47 16.43 -44.06
N LEU A 17 -1.27 16.64 -42.99
CA LEU A 17 -2.44 15.83 -42.67
C LEU A 17 -3.49 15.84 -43.79
N ALA A 18 -3.65 16.94 -44.52
CA ALA A 18 -4.62 17.04 -45.60
C ALA A 18 -4.23 16.12 -46.78
N GLN A 19 -2.95 16.08 -47.12
CA GLN A 19 -2.43 15.23 -48.16
C GLN A 19 -2.44 13.75 -47.73
N ALA A 20 -2.11 13.48 -46.46
CA ALA A 20 -2.18 12.12 -45.89
C ALA A 20 -3.58 11.56 -46.00
N GLN A 21 -4.63 12.30 -45.63
CA GLN A 21 -6.04 11.88 -45.72
C GLN A 21 -6.47 11.61 -47.18
N LEU A 22 -5.95 12.39 -48.16
CA LEU A 22 -6.20 12.14 -49.55
C LEU A 22 -5.59 10.81 -50.00
N TYR A 23 -4.33 10.55 -49.59
CA TYR A 23 -3.64 9.29 -49.91
C TYR A 23 -4.30 8.09 -49.20
N LEU A 24 -4.78 8.20 -47.96
CA LEU A 24 -5.56 7.14 -47.30
C LEU A 24 -6.78 6.76 -48.16
N THR A 25 -7.54 7.78 -48.60
CA THR A 25 -8.73 7.55 -49.45
C THR A 25 -8.37 6.85 -50.78
N GLN A 26 -7.20 7.09 -51.32
CA GLN A 26 -6.72 6.42 -52.53
C GLN A 26 -6.19 5.02 -52.23
N ALA A 27 -5.46 4.84 -51.12
CA ALA A 27 -4.93 3.55 -50.69
C ALA A 27 -6.09 2.55 -50.44
N LEU A 28 -7.11 2.95 -49.72
CA LEU A 28 -8.30 2.13 -49.46
C LEU A 28 -9.02 1.64 -50.73
N LYS A 29 -8.84 2.28 -51.87
CA LYS A 29 -9.43 1.93 -53.15
C LYS A 29 -8.54 1.13 -54.06
N GLU A 30 -7.24 1.38 -54.04
CA GLU A 30 -6.32 0.99 -55.08
C GLU A 30 -5.18 0.06 -54.58
N ASP A 31 -4.81 0.15 -53.30
CA ASP A 31 -3.70 -0.62 -52.78
C ASP A 31 -4.13 -2.07 -52.44
N PRO A 32 -3.23 -3.06 -52.57
CA PRO A 32 -3.49 -4.45 -52.19
C PRO A 32 -3.74 -4.61 -50.68
N ALA A 33 -4.41 -5.69 -50.30
CA ALA A 33 -4.81 -5.94 -48.88
C ALA A 33 -3.63 -6.10 -47.94
N ASP A 34 -2.53 -6.72 -48.40
CA ASP A 34 -1.29 -6.88 -47.64
C ASP A 34 -0.61 -5.51 -47.36
N VAL A 35 -0.57 -4.64 -48.35
CA VAL A 35 -0.04 -3.27 -48.20
C VAL A 35 -0.90 -2.40 -47.33
N LEU A 36 -2.22 -2.60 -47.35
CA LEU A 36 -3.17 -1.92 -46.45
C LEU A 36 -3.01 -2.39 -45.01
N ALA A 37 -2.83 -3.69 -44.78
CA ALA A 37 -2.60 -4.23 -43.45
C ALA A 37 -1.30 -3.65 -42.85
N GLU A 38 -0.19 -3.65 -43.62
CA GLU A 38 1.05 -3.02 -43.18
C GLU A 38 0.87 -1.52 -42.85
N LEU A 39 0.12 -0.78 -43.66
CA LEU A 39 -0.19 0.63 -43.39
C LEU A 39 -0.99 0.77 -42.10
N GLY A 40 -1.98 -0.10 -41.89
CA GLY A 40 -2.81 -0.10 -40.68
C GLY A 40 -1.99 -0.30 -39.40
N GLU A 41 -1.04 -1.27 -39.43
CA GLU A 41 -0.13 -1.53 -38.29
C GLU A 41 0.81 -0.34 -38.04
N GLU A 42 1.39 0.27 -39.09
CA GLU A 42 2.24 1.46 -38.92
C GLU A 42 1.46 2.65 -38.35
N LEU A 43 0.22 2.87 -38.84
CA LEU A 43 -0.66 3.92 -38.30
C LEU A 43 -1.03 3.70 -36.85
N LEU A 44 -1.31 2.46 -36.45
CA LEU A 44 -1.56 2.07 -35.07
C LEU A 44 -0.34 2.38 -34.20
N ALA A 45 0.85 1.98 -34.62
CA ALA A 45 2.09 2.21 -33.91
C ALA A 45 2.43 3.69 -33.68
N ILE A 46 2.01 4.59 -34.58
CA ILE A 46 2.21 6.05 -34.46
C ILE A 46 0.98 6.80 -33.93
N GLY A 47 -0.05 6.08 -33.48
CA GLY A 47 -1.23 6.64 -32.80
C GLY A 47 -2.32 7.23 -33.70
N PHE A 48 -2.34 6.93 -35.02
CA PHE A 48 -3.41 7.31 -35.94
C PHE A 48 -4.53 6.25 -35.92
N LEU A 49 -5.18 6.12 -34.77
CA LEU A 49 -6.13 5.05 -34.47
C LEU A 49 -7.35 5.03 -35.39
N GLU A 50 -7.92 6.19 -35.67
CA GLU A 50 -9.10 6.31 -36.55
C GLU A 50 -8.82 5.86 -37.99
N GLU A 51 -7.64 6.22 -38.52
CA GLU A 51 -7.21 5.83 -39.86
C GLU A 51 -6.90 4.33 -39.91
N ALA A 52 -6.24 3.80 -38.88
CA ALA A 52 -5.97 2.36 -38.74
C ALA A 52 -7.28 1.58 -38.66
N LYS A 53 -8.23 2.02 -37.84
CA LYS A 53 -9.59 1.42 -37.70
C LYS A 53 -10.30 1.34 -39.06
N GLN A 54 -10.29 2.42 -39.83
CA GLN A 54 -10.91 2.44 -41.16
C GLN A 54 -10.30 1.38 -42.10
N ILE A 55 -8.99 1.20 -42.06
CA ILE A 55 -8.28 0.19 -42.86
C ILE A 55 -8.71 -1.22 -42.44
N PHE A 56 -8.58 -1.54 -41.14
CA PHE A 56 -8.87 -2.88 -40.64
C PHE A 56 -10.35 -3.25 -40.77
N GLU A 57 -11.28 -2.31 -40.53
CA GLU A 57 -12.71 -2.54 -40.79
C GLU A 57 -13.01 -2.82 -42.26
N GLN A 58 -12.33 -2.15 -43.18
CA GLN A 58 -12.46 -2.44 -44.61
C GLN A 58 -11.91 -3.82 -44.94
N LEU A 59 -10.76 -4.18 -44.39
CA LEU A 59 -10.13 -5.49 -44.61
C LEU A 59 -11.00 -6.62 -44.06
N VAL A 60 -11.56 -6.50 -42.85
CA VAL A 60 -12.50 -7.48 -42.30
C VAL A 60 -13.75 -7.66 -43.16
N LYS A 61 -14.30 -6.59 -43.72
CA LYS A 61 -15.45 -6.69 -44.66
C LYS A 61 -15.10 -7.47 -45.94
N GLN A 62 -13.83 -7.39 -46.39
CA GLN A 62 -13.36 -8.10 -47.57
C GLN A 62 -12.89 -9.53 -47.27
N TYR A 63 -12.35 -9.75 -46.10
CA TYR A 63 -11.73 -11.00 -45.67
C TYR A 63 -12.23 -11.40 -44.27
N PRO A 64 -13.52 -11.71 -44.10
CA PRO A 64 -14.13 -11.96 -42.78
C PRO A 64 -13.60 -13.24 -42.08
N GLU A 65 -12.93 -14.12 -42.81
CA GLU A 65 -12.33 -15.36 -42.27
C GLU A 65 -10.85 -15.16 -41.88
N ASN A 66 -10.31 -13.93 -41.98
CA ASN A 66 -8.95 -13.64 -41.58
C ASN A 66 -8.93 -13.12 -40.14
N ASP A 67 -8.74 -14.04 -39.19
CA ASP A 67 -8.74 -13.77 -37.75
C ASP A 67 -7.69 -12.76 -37.29
N GLU A 68 -6.56 -12.66 -38.02
CA GLU A 68 -5.48 -11.71 -37.74
C GLU A 68 -5.94 -10.26 -37.69
N LEU A 69 -6.93 -9.91 -38.52
CA LEU A 69 -7.44 -8.54 -38.66
C LEU A 69 -8.24 -8.06 -37.43
N PHE A 70 -8.71 -8.97 -36.58
CA PHE A 70 -9.47 -8.61 -35.38
C PHE A 70 -8.57 -8.17 -34.22
N ILE A 71 -7.31 -8.59 -34.17
CA ILE A 71 -6.38 -8.19 -33.10
C ILE A 71 -6.17 -6.67 -33.09
N PRO A 72 -5.73 -6.02 -34.18
CA PRO A 72 -5.54 -4.57 -34.17
C PRO A 72 -6.83 -3.78 -33.96
N LEU A 73 -7.98 -4.29 -34.40
CA LEU A 73 -9.28 -3.67 -34.12
C LEU A 73 -9.63 -3.73 -32.62
N ALA A 74 -9.30 -4.82 -31.95
CA ALA A 74 -9.47 -4.94 -30.50
C ALA A 74 -8.51 -4.00 -29.75
N GLU A 75 -7.25 -3.91 -30.17
CA GLU A 75 -6.27 -2.97 -29.61
C GLU A 75 -6.74 -1.52 -29.70
N ILE A 76 -7.24 -1.11 -30.88
CA ILE A 76 -7.81 0.24 -31.09
C ILE A 76 -9.01 0.46 -30.16
N ALA A 77 -9.92 -0.51 -30.07
CA ALA A 77 -11.10 -0.40 -29.21
C ALA A 77 -10.72 -0.31 -27.72
N ILE A 78 -9.64 -0.98 -27.29
CA ILE A 78 -9.10 -0.88 -25.94
C ILE A 78 -8.57 0.52 -25.66
N GLU A 79 -7.76 1.09 -26.59
CA GLU A 79 -7.23 2.44 -26.46
C GLU A 79 -8.31 3.52 -26.44
N ASP A 80 -9.37 3.32 -27.23
CA ASP A 80 -10.55 4.19 -27.27
C ASP A 80 -11.51 3.98 -26.06
N ASN A 81 -11.17 3.05 -25.15
CA ASN A 81 -12.01 2.65 -24.01
C ASN A 81 -13.39 2.08 -24.42
N GLU A 82 -13.47 1.51 -25.62
CA GLU A 82 -14.65 0.83 -26.16
C GLU A 82 -14.64 -0.67 -25.79
N ILE A 83 -14.72 -0.97 -24.50
CA ILE A 83 -14.49 -2.32 -23.94
C ILE A 83 -15.42 -3.39 -24.56
N ASP A 84 -16.71 -3.09 -24.72
CA ASP A 84 -17.67 -4.03 -25.32
C ASP A 84 -17.28 -4.37 -26.77
N GLN A 85 -16.78 -3.40 -27.52
CA GLN A 85 -16.38 -3.57 -28.90
C GLN A 85 -15.07 -4.38 -29.00
N ALA A 86 -14.14 -4.16 -28.06
CA ALA A 86 -12.93 -4.97 -27.98
C ALA A 86 -13.27 -6.45 -27.74
N PHE A 87 -14.19 -6.77 -26.81
CA PHE A 87 -14.67 -8.14 -26.63
C PHE A 87 -15.30 -8.70 -27.91
N GLU A 88 -16.15 -7.92 -28.60
CA GLU A 88 -16.79 -8.37 -29.84
C GLU A 88 -15.74 -8.75 -30.90
N TYR A 89 -14.70 -7.96 -31.09
CA TYR A 89 -13.61 -8.29 -32.02
C TYR A 89 -12.84 -9.55 -31.60
N LEU A 90 -12.46 -9.67 -30.33
CA LEU A 90 -11.70 -10.83 -29.84
C LEU A 90 -12.50 -12.13 -29.86
N GLU A 91 -13.79 -12.08 -29.58
CA GLU A 91 -14.69 -13.25 -29.61
C GLU A 91 -14.98 -13.75 -31.03
N ASN A 92 -14.76 -12.92 -32.08
CA ASN A 92 -14.84 -13.35 -33.49
C ASN A 92 -13.66 -14.23 -33.92
N ILE A 93 -12.56 -14.27 -33.15
CA ILE A 93 -11.40 -15.09 -33.48
C ILE A 93 -11.70 -16.56 -33.20
N SER A 94 -11.53 -17.41 -34.24
CA SER A 94 -11.80 -18.84 -34.15
C SER A 94 -10.87 -19.54 -33.15
N LYS A 95 -11.41 -20.54 -32.43
CA LYS A 95 -10.62 -21.39 -31.52
C LYS A 95 -9.52 -22.20 -32.21
N GLU A 96 -9.69 -22.45 -33.50
CA GLU A 96 -8.74 -23.14 -34.36
C GLU A 96 -7.68 -22.19 -34.98
N SER A 97 -7.80 -20.90 -34.70
CA SER A 97 -6.86 -19.87 -35.21
C SER A 97 -5.55 -19.89 -34.45
N ASP A 98 -4.45 -19.63 -35.15
CA ASP A 98 -3.14 -19.40 -34.54
C ASP A 98 -3.12 -18.12 -33.67
N TYR A 99 -4.06 -17.19 -33.87
CA TYR A 99 -4.24 -15.95 -33.09
C TYR A 99 -5.10 -16.12 -31.86
N TYR A 100 -5.74 -17.29 -31.66
CA TYR A 100 -6.61 -17.52 -30.52
C TYR A 100 -5.94 -17.36 -29.14
N PRO A 101 -4.68 -17.84 -28.95
CA PRO A 101 -3.99 -17.60 -27.67
C PRO A 101 -3.76 -16.09 -27.40
N GLN A 102 -3.45 -15.29 -28.42
CA GLN A 102 -3.29 -13.84 -28.27
C GLN A 102 -4.62 -13.18 -27.92
N ALA A 103 -5.72 -13.60 -28.55
CA ALA A 103 -7.05 -13.13 -28.20
C ALA A 103 -7.41 -13.43 -26.75
N LEU A 104 -7.10 -14.64 -26.26
CA LEU A 104 -7.35 -15.02 -24.86
C LEU A 104 -6.55 -14.15 -23.88
N LEU A 105 -5.30 -13.80 -24.20
CA LEU A 105 -4.50 -12.88 -23.39
C LEU A 105 -5.14 -11.50 -23.33
N ALA A 106 -5.51 -10.92 -24.48
CA ALA A 106 -6.17 -9.63 -24.52
C ALA A 106 -7.54 -9.63 -23.78
N ILE A 107 -8.31 -10.71 -23.90
CA ILE A 107 -9.54 -10.91 -23.12
C ILE A 107 -9.25 -10.97 -21.62
N ALA A 108 -8.17 -11.66 -21.22
CA ALA A 108 -7.77 -11.75 -19.82
C ALA A 108 -7.41 -10.38 -19.25
N ASP A 109 -6.66 -9.56 -19.99
CA ASP A 109 -6.32 -8.19 -19.60
C ASP A 109 -7.57 -7.30 -19.47
N LEU A 110 -8.50 -7.39 -20.42
CA LEU A 110 -9.77 -6.68 -20.34
C LEU A 110 -10.57 -7.04 -19.08
N TYR A 111 -10.63 -8.33 -18.73
CA TYR A 111 -11.29 -8.77 -17.50
C TYR A 111 -10.60 -8.26 -16.23
N GLN A 112 -9.29 -8.06 -16.25
CA GLN A 112 -8.58 -7.39 -15.14
C GLN A 112 -9.00 -5.91 -15.04
N VAL A 113 -9.01 -5.19 -16.17
CA VAL A 113 -9.41 -3.78 -16.23
C VAL A 113 -10.83 -3.55 -15.69
N ILE A 114 -11.77 -4.44 -16.01
CA ILE A 114 -13.15 -4.34 -15.52
C ILE A 114 -13.39 -4.98 -14.14
N GLY A 115 -12.30 -5.46 -13.47
CA GLY A 115 -12.35 -5.95 -12.10
C GLY A 115 -12.97 -7.34 -11.93
N ILE A 116 -12.83 -8.22 -12.91
CA ILE A 116 -13.31 -9.62 -12.87
C ILE A 116 -12.13 -10.60 -13.00
N PRO A 117 -11.24 -10.66 -12.00
CA PRO A 117 -10.01 -11.44 -12.07
C PRO A 117 -10.23 -12.95 -12.22
N GLU A 118 -11.36 -13.50 -11.77
CA GLU A 118 -11.66 -14.93 -11.87
C GLU A 118 -11.82 -15.37 -13.33
N VAL A 119 -12.39 -14.52 -14.18
CA VAL A 119 -12.53 -14.80 -15.62
C VAL A 119 -11.18 -14.61 -16.31
N SER A 120 -10.42 -13.58 -15.96
CA SER A 120 -9.04 -13.40 -16.41
C SER A 120 -8.20 -14.66 -16.13
N GLU A 121 -8.23 -15.16 -14.89
CA GLU A 121 -7.54 -16.39 -14.50
C GLU A 121 -7.95 -17.60 -15.39
N ALA A 122 -9.23 -17.74 -15.64
CA ALA A 122 -9.72 -18.83 -16.49
C ALA A 122 -9.16 -18.71 -17.92
N LYS A 123 -9.09 -17.51 -18.48
CA LYS A 123 -8.56 -17.24 -19.81
C LYS A 123 -7.05 -17.47 -19.88
N LEU A 124 -6.28 -17.00 -18.89
CA LEU A 124 -4.85 -17.26 -18.80
C LEU A 124 -4.54 -18.75 -18.67
N LYS A 125 -5.33 -19.50 -17.89
CA LYS A 125 -5.19 -20.96 -17.79
C LYS A 125 -5.53 -21.69 -19.08
N GLU A 126 -6.54 -21.22 -19.81
CA GLU A 126 -6.87 -21.74 -21.15
C GLU A 126 -5.70 -21.50 -22.11
N THR A 127 -5.10 -20.32 -22.10
CA THR A 127 -3.92 -19.98 -22.90
C THR A 127 -2.70 -20.83 -22.51
N ALA A 128 -2.45 -21.01 -21.22
CA ALA A 128 -1.35 -21.87 -20.72
C ALA A 128 -1.51 -23.34 -21.13
N ALA A 129 -2.74 -23.82 -21.28
CA ALA A 129 -2.99 -25.18 -21.78
C ALA A 129 -2.73 -25.31 -23.28
N LEU A 130 -2.87 -24.23 -24.05
CA LEU A 130 -2.56 -24.18 -25.49
C LEU A 130 -1.06 -24.02 -25.74
N LEU A 131 -0.39 -23.22 -24.93
CA LEU A 131 1.02 -22.84 -25.04
C LEU A 131 1.76 -23.13 -23.70
N PRO A 132 1.96 -24.40 -23.31
CA PRO A 132 2.47 -24.75 -21.98
C PRO A 132 3.93 -24.34 -21.74
N ASP A 133 4.72 -24.16 -22.80
CA ASP A 133 6.13 -23.81 -22.73
C ASP A 133 6.40 -22.30 -22.89
N GLU A 134 5.32 -21.47 -22.89
CA GLU A 134 5.45 -20.04 -23.07
C GLU A 134 5.55 -19.29 -21.72
N PRO A 135 6.76 -18.79 -21.35
CA PRO A 135 6.98 -18.17 -20.06
C PRO A 135 6.15 -16.92 -19.82
N LEU A 136 5.84 -16.17 -20.86
CA LEU A 136 5.06 -14.93 -20.75
C LEU A 136 3.66 -15.20 -20.20
N ILE A 137 3.06 -16.33 -20.53
CA ILE A 137 1.74 -16.71 -20.02
C ILE A 137 1.80 -17.06 -18.54
N GLN A 138 2.84 -17.78 -18.13
CA GLN A 138 3.08 -18.10 -16.70
C GLN A 138 3.30 -16.80 -15.92
N PHE A 139 4.08 -15.88 -16.46
CA PHE A 139 4.31 -14.57 -15.87
C PHE A 139 3.02 -13.76 -15.74
N ALA A 140 2.20 -13.68 -16.80
CA ALA A 140 0.90 -12.99 -16.74
C ALA A 140 -0.02 -13.58 -15.67
N LEU A 141 -0.04 -14.90 -15.49
CA LEU A 141 -0.79 -15.55 -14.43
C LEU A 141 -0.24 -15.21 -13.04
N ALA A 142 1.07 -15.13 -12.88
CA ALA A 142 1.71 -14.74 -11.62
C ALA A 142 1.41 -13.27 -11.27
N GLU A 143 1.47 -12.35 -12.24
CA GLU A 143 1.12 -10.94 -12.05
C GLU A 143 -0.37 -10.78 -11.70
N LEU A 144 -1.26 -11.55 -12.32
CA LEU A 144 -2.67 -11.59 -11.91
C LEU A 144 -2.81 -12.04 -10.45
N TYR A 145 -2.18 -13.13 -10.05
CA TYR A 145 -2.24 -13.60 -8.66
C TYR A 145 -1.66 -12.56 -7.68
N PHE A 146 -0.56 -11.92 -8.05
CA PHE A 146 0.03 -10.85 -7.26
C PHE A 146 -0.93 -9.66 -7.07
N SER A 147 -1.62 -9.26 -8.14
CA SER A 147 -2.55 -8.11 -8.13
C SER A 147 -3.84 -8.35 -7.30
N VAL A 148 -4.17 -9.61 -7.04
CA VAL A 148 -5.35 -10.00 -6.24
C VAL A 148 -4.97 -10.61 -4.88
N ASP A 149 -3.78 -10.29 -4.38
CA ASP A 149 -3.24 -10.69 -3.07
C ASP A 149 -3.07 -12.21 -2.87
N ARG A 150 -3.06 -12.97 -3.97
CA ARG A 150 -2.77 -14.41 -3.96
C ARG A 150 -1.27 -14.66 -4.07
N PHE A 151 -0.53 -14.10 -3.11
CA PHE A 151 0.93 -14.07 -3.15
C PHE A 151 1.59 -15.46 -3.14
N ALA A 152 0.98 -16.47 -2.51
CA ALA A 152 1.51 -17.83 -2.46
C ALA A 152 1.54 -18.50 -3.85
N GLU A 153 0.47 -18.31 -4.63
CA GLU A 153 0.39 -18.80 -5.99
C GLU A 153 1.34 -18.03 -6.91
N ALA A 154 1.42 -16.70 -6.75
CA ALA A 154 2.36 -15.87 -7.50
C ALA A 154 3.82 -16.29 -7.23
N ALA A 155 4.23 -16.43 -5.96
CA ALA A 155 5.56 -16.88 -5.57
C ALA A 155 5.93 -18.24 -6.17
N THR A 156 4.98 -19.18 -6.20
CA THR A 156 5.18 -20.50 -6.79
C THR A 156 5.54 -20.41 -8.27
N ILE A 157 4.88 -19.53 -9.02
CA ILE A 157 5.14 -19.36 -10.45
C ILE A 157 6.45 -18.61 -10.69
N TYR A 158 6.76 -17.54 -9.94
CA TYR A 158 8.03 -16.86 -10.06
C TYR A 158 9.21 -17.78 -9.75
N GLN A 159 9.09 -18.63 -8.73
CA GLN A 159 10.09 -19.67 -8.42
C GLN A 159 10.25 -20.70 -9.57
N LEU A 160 9.16 -21.06 -10.25
CA LEU A 160 9.19 -21.94 -11.41
C LEU A 160 9.92 -21.29 -12.58
N LEU A 161 9.64 -20.02 -12.88
CA LEU A 161 10.31 -19.25 -13.93
C LEU A 161 11.81 -19.16 -13.66
N LEU A 162 12.23 -18.82 -12.44
CA LEU A 162 13.62 -18.79 -12.02
C LEU A 162 14.29 -20.18 -12.17
N SER A 163 13.59 -21.26 -11.81
CA SER A 163 14.08 -22.64 -11.95
C SER A 163 14.29 -23.02 -13.43
N SER A 164 13.62 -22.31 -14.34
CA SER A 164 13.76 -22.46 -15.79
C SER A 164 14.81 -21.52 -16.39
N ASN A 165 15.62 -20.82 -15.55
CA ASN A 165 16.61 -19.80 -15.90
C ASN A 165 15.99 -18.59 -16.62
N ILE A 166 14.81 -18.19 -16.18
CA ILE A 166 14.13 -16.97 -16.65
C ILE A 166 14.20 -15.98 -15.51
N ASP A 167 15.12 -15.03 -15.59
CA ASP A 167 15.40 -14.07 -14.51
C ASP A 167 14.60 -12.78 -14.70
N GLU A 168 14.20 -12.46 -15.94
CA GLU A 168 13.49 -11.23 -16.28
C GLU A 168 12.48 -11.47 -17.42
N ILE A 169 11.32 -10.85 -17.33
CA ILE A 169 10.32 -10.75 -18.40
C ILE A 169 9.81 -9.32 -18.48
N SER A 170 9.85 -8.72 -19.66
CA SER A 170 9.38 -7.35 -19.91
C SER A 170 9.98 -6.28 -18.97
N GLY A 171 11.25 -6.44 -18.59
CA GLY A 171 11.93 -5.53 -17.67
C GLY A 171 11.62 -5.75 -16.18
N ILE A 172 10.89 -6.81 -15.84
CA ILE A 172 10.52 -7.13 -14.46
C ILE A 172 11.37 -8.31 -13.97
N SER A 173 12.10 -8.12 -12.88
CA SER A 173 12.91 -9.17 -12.25
C SER A 173 12.05 -10.20 -11.52
N MET A 174 12.28 -11.47 -11.83
CA MET A 174 11.59 -12.58 -11.15
C MET A 174 12.06 -12.72 -9.69
N GLN A 175 13.30 -12.35 -9.39
CA GLN A 175 13.83 -12.34 -8.02
C GLN A 175 13.10 -11.28 -7.17
N GLU A 176 12.92 -10.09 -7.72
CA GLU A 176 12.18 -9.02 -7.06
C GLU A 176 10.73 -9.44 -6.76
N ARG A 177 10.02 -9.96 -7.77
CA ARG A 177 8.62 -10.40 -7.62
C ARG A 177 8.48 -11.57 -6.64
N LEU A 178 9.42 -12.50 -6.65
CA LEU A 178 9.43 -13.60 -5.67
C LEU A 178 9.63 -13.06 -4.26
N GLY A 179 10.61 -12.20 -4.04
CA GLY A 179 10.88 -11.60 -2.74
C GLY A 179 9.71 -10.75 -2.24
N GLN A 180 9.09 -9.95 -3.10
CA GLN A 180 7.88 -9.18 -2.78
C GLN A 180 6.73 -10.11 -2.35
N SER A 181 6.47 -11.16 -3.14
CA SER A 181 5.41 -12.11 -2.84
C SER A 181 5.62 -12.82 -1.51
N LEU A 182 6.84 -13.23 -1.19
CA LEU A 182 7.18 -13.87 0.09
C LEU A 182 7.04 -12.88 1.27
N SER A 183 7.49 -11.63 1.10
CA SER A 183 7.31 -10.58 2.13
C SER A 183 5.83 -10.31 2.42
N MET A 184 4.99 -10.24 1.38
CA MET A 184 3.55 -10.01 1.53
C MET A 184 2.81 -11.19 2.19
N GLN A 185 3.39 -12.39 2.17
CA GLN A 185 2.89 -13.56 2.91
C GLN A 185 3.36 -13.58 4.38
N GLY A 186 4.29 -12.71 4.76
CA GLY A 186 4.96 -12.74 6.06
C GLY A 186 6.13 -13.73 6.15
N GLU A 187 6.52 -14.34 5.03
CA GLU A 187 7.68 -15.26 4.93
C GLU A 187 8.99 -14.48 4.75
N PHE A 188 9.26 -13.58 5.74
CA PHE A 188 10.32 -12.59 5.65
C PHE A 188 11.71 -13.20 5.52
N GLU A 189 12.02 -14.30 6.25
CA GLU A 189 13.31 -14.98 6.14
C GLU A 189 13.54 -15.52 4.72
N ALA A 190 12.50 -16.06 4.10
CA ALA A 190 12.59 -16.61 2.74
C ALA A 190 12.68 -15.50 1.68
N ALA A 191 12.20 -14.30 1.97
CA ALA A 191 12.23 -13.16 1.06
C ALA A 191 13.61 -12.51 0.93
N ILE A 192 14.50 -12.65 1.94
CA ILE A 192 15.80 -11.95 1.97
C ILE A 192 16.66 -12.33 0.76
N GLU A 193 16.86 -13.61 0.49
CA GLU A 193 17.76 -14.06 -0.58
C GLU A 193 17.30 -13.55 -1.97
N PRO A 194 16.02 -13.71 -2.38
CA PRO A 194 15.55 -13.14 -3.65
C PRO A 194 15.69 -11.61 -3.72
N LEU A 195 15.37 -10.88 -2.66
CA LEU A 195 15.50 -9.43 -2.65
C LEU A 195 16.96 -8.97 -2.73
N GLU A 196 17.90 -9.66 -2.06
CA GLU A 196 19.33 -9.38 -2.18
C GLU A 196 19.83 -9.66 -3.60
N GLN A 197 19.37 -10.71 -4.26
CA GLN A 197 19.70 -11.01 -5.65
C GLN A 197 19.16 -9.93 -6.59
N ALA A 198 17.90 -9.53 -6.42
CA ALA A 198 17.33 -8.42 -7.19
C ALA A 198 18.12 -7.11 -7.00
N LEU A 199 18.55 -6.80 -5.78
CA LEU A 199 19.38 -5.63 -5.50
C LEU A 199 20.77 -5.71 -6.16
N GLN A 200 21.34 -6.92 -6.31
CA GLN A 200 22.61 -7.12 -7.04
C GLN A 200 22.46 -6.95 -8.55
N GLU A 201 21.30 -7.30 -9.11
CA GLU A 201 20.99 -7.07 -10.52
C GLU A 201 20.94 -5.56 -10.84
N GLU A 202 20.17 -4.83 -10.05
CA GLU A 202 20.01 -3.39 -10.16
C GLU A 202 19.71 -2.77 -8.80
N ARG A 203 20.46 -1.72 -8.43
CA ARG A 203 20.24 -0.99 -7.17
C ARG A 203 19.24 0.13 -7.38
N THR A 204 17.98 -0.13 -7.04
CA THR A 204 16.91 0.87 -7.09
C THR A 204 16.49 1.28 -5.67
N ASP A 205 15.86 2.44 -5.56
CA ASP A 205 15.33 2.96 -4.30
C ASP A 205 14.32 2.00 -3.67
N ASP A 206 13.44 1.44 -4.47
CA ASP A 206 12.40 0.51 -4.02
C ASP A 206 12.98 -0.81 -3.52
N ARG A 207 14.01 -1.35 -4.16
CA ARG A 207 14.70 -2.58 -3.73
C ARG A 207 15.45 -2.38 -2.42
N LEU A 208 16.09 -1.22 -2.24
CA LEU A 208 16.73 -0.85 -0.98
C LEU A 208 15.70 -0.75 0.15
N PHE A 209 14.58 -0.08 -0.12
CA PHE A 209 13.52 0.05 0.85
C PHE A 209 12.87 -1.29 1.21
N GLN A 210 12.59 -2.14 0.23
CA GLN A 210 12.02 -3.47 0.46
C GLN A 210 12.91 -4.35 1.33
N LEU A 211 14.22 -4.38 1.07
CA LEU A 211 15.17 -5.09 1.92
C LEU A 211 15.22 -4.53 3.33
N ALA A 212 15.24 -3.20 3.47
CA ALA A 212 15.18 -2.57 4.77
C ALA A 212 13.92 -2.94 5.53
N PHE A 213 12.76 -2.81 4.89
CA PHE A 213 11.47 -3.17 5.49
C PHE A 213 11.40 -4.64 5.90
N THR A 214 11.85 -5.55 5.04
CA THR A 214 11.89 -6.99 5.34
C THR A 214 12.79 -7.30 6.53
N ASN A 215 13.96 -6.64 6.64
CA ASN A 215 14.85 -6.79 7.80
C ASN A 215 14.23 -6.21 9.08
N LEU A 216 13.45 -5.11 9.01
CA LEU A 216 12.70 -4.60 10.16
C LEU A 216 11.68 -5.60 10.68
N GLN A 217 10.95 -6.29 9.80
CA GLN A 217 10.00 -7.32 10.20
C GLN A 217 10.68 -8.51 10.90
N LEU A 218 11.95 -8.78 10.56
CA LEU A 218 12.79 -9.78 11.22
C LEU A 218 13.49 -9.26 12.49
N LYS A 219 13.31 -8.00 12.85
CA LYS A 219 14.03 -7.30 13.94
C LYS A 219 15.55 -7.27 13.73
N GLU A 220 15.99 -7.35 12.50
CA GLU A 220 17.39 -7.19 12.07
C GLU A 220 17.68 -5.70 11.81
N ASN A 221 17.45 -4.88 12.86
CA ASN A 221 17.44 -3.41 12.75
C ASN A 221 18.75 -2.83 12.23
N GLU A 222 19.92 -3.39 12.62
CA GLU A 222 21.22 -2.93 12.12
C GLU A 222 21.33 -3.04 10.58
N LYS A 223 20.81 -4.13 10.00
CA LYS A 223 20.80 -4.30 8.54
C LYS A 223 19.82 -3.32 7.87
N ALA A 224 18.64 -3.18 8.45
CA ALA A 224 17.64 -2.23 7.96
C ALA A 224 18.18 -0.80 7.97
N ILE A 225 18.84 -0.37 9.05
CA ILE A 225 19.49 0.94 9.17
C ILE A 225 20.49 1.14 8.03
N ASN A 226 21.33 0.14 7.73
CA ASN A 226 22.32 0.26 6.67
C ASN A 226 21.66 0.50 5.29
N TYR A 227 20.62 -0.27 4.93
CA TYR A 227 19.90 -0.07 3.68
C TYR A 227 19.16 1.27 3.62
N LEU A 228 18.54 1.70 4.73
CA LEU A 228 17.85 3.00 4.80
C LEU A 228 18.83 4.18 4.77
N GLN A 229 20.01 4.05 5.36
CA GLN A 229 21.05 5.08 5.24
C GLN A 229 21.56 5.18 3.81
N GLU A 230 21.78 4.05 3.12
CA GLU A 230 22.13 4.05 1.71
C GLU A 230 21.02 4.71 0.86
N LEU A 231 19.76 4.35 1.10
CA LEU A 231 18.62 4.98 0.43
C LEU A 231 18.59 6.49 0.66
N ARG A 232 18.88 6.95 1.88
CA ARG A 232 18.96 8.38 2.21
C ARG A 232 20.04 9.11 1.41
N GLU A 233 21.16 8.45 1.12
CA GLU A 233 22.25 9.04 0.31
C GLU A 233 21.87 9.16 -1.16
N VAL A 234 21.10 8.21 -1.69
CA VAL A 234 20.71 8.18 -3.14
C VAL A 234 19.46 9.02 -3.38
N ASN A 235 18.44 8.87 -2.52
CA ASN A 235 17.15 9.55 -2.63
C ASN A 235 16.66 10.03 -1.26
N PRO A 236 17.09 11.20 -0.80
CA PRO A 236 16.64 11.76 0.49
C PRO A 236 15.15 12.14 0.51
N GLN A 237 14.47 12.16 -0.64
CA GLN A 237 13.05 12.49 -0.72
C GLN A 237 12.14 11.24 -0.76
N TYR A 238 12.70 10.04 -0.59
CA TYR A 238 11.89 8.81 -0.52
C TYR A 238 10.92 8.88 0.67
N GLN A 239 9.63 8.83 0.39
CA GLN A 239 8.57 9.24 1.32
C GLN A 239 8.60 8.53 2.68
N SER A 240 8.83 7.23 2.68
CA SER A 240 8.77 6.41 3.91
C SER A 240 10.10 6.29 4.65
N LEU A 241 11.19 6.77 4.05
CA LEU A 241 12.57 6.59 4.53
C LEU A 241 12.76 6.98 5.99
N TYR A 242 12.41 8.23 6.32
CA TYR A 242 12.75 8.80 7.63
C TYR A 242 11.94 8.20 8.77
N LEU A 243 10.71 7.80 8.48
CA LEU A 243 9.85 7.14 9.46
C LEU A 243 10.46 5.80 9.89
N TYR A 244 10.76 4.93 8.93
CA TYR A 244 11.33 3.61 9.22
C TYR A 244 12.76 3.67 9.73
N LEU A 245 13.59 4.60 9.25
CA LEU A 245 14.94 4.80 9.80
C LEU A 245 14.88 5.33 11.23
N GLY A 246 13.97 6.25 11.53
CA GLY A 246 13.76 6.76 12.88
C GLY A 246 13.31 5.64 13.83
N GLN A 247 12.35 4.81 13.43
CA GLN A 247 11.87 3.66 14.20
C GLN A 247 13.01 2.65 14.47
N ALA A 248 13.76 2.27 13.44
CA ALA A 248 14.86 1.33 13.57
C ALA A 248 15.94 1.84 14.53
N LEU A 249 16.28 3.13 14.47
CA LEU A 249 17.24 3.75 15.36
C LEU A 249 16.74 3.82 16.82
N GLN A 250 15.43 4.06 17.03
CA GLN A 250 14.84 4.02 18.36
C GLN A 250 14.87 2.63 18.98
N GLU A 251 14.59 1.59 18.19
CA GLU A 251 14.65 0.20 18.67
C GLU A 251 16.08 -0.23 19.04
N GLU A 252 17.10 0.32 18.37
CA GLU A 252 18.51 0.12 18.70
C GLU A 252 19.01 1.07 19.81
N GLU A 253 18.09 1.78 20.49
CA GLU A 253 18.42 2.76 21.55
C GLU A 253 19.36 3.91 21.10
N LEU A 254 19.45 4.18 19.79
CA LEU A 254 20.22 5.27 19.18
C LEU A 254 19.39 6.55 19.14
N ILE A 255 18.91 6.99 20.30
CA ILE A 255 17.86 7.99 20.46
C ILE A 255 18.23 9.37 19.89
N GLU A 256 19.49 9.82 20.11
CA GLU A 256 19.97 11.11 19.58
C GLU A 256 20.08 11.09 18.05
N GLU A 257 20.46 9.94 17.46
CA GLU A 257 20.52 9.78 16.00
C GLU A 257 19.12 9.72 15.41
N ALA A 258 18.21 8.99 16.05
CA ALA A 258 16.80 8.94 15.67
C ALA A 258 16.19 10.35 15.63
N GLN A 259 16.41 11.17 16.68
CA GLN A 259 15.88 12.54 16.73
C GLN A 259 16.34 13.38 15.54
N LYS A 260 17.61 13.29 15.20
CA LYS A 260 18.17 14.03 14.07
C LYS A 260 17.58 13.58 12.73
N VAL A 261 17.44 12.27 12.55
CA VAL A 261 16.85 11.69 11.34
C VAL A 261 15.38 12.12 11.18
N LEU A 262 14.61 12.05 12.25
CA LEU A 262 13.20 12.45 12.23
C LEU A 262 13.01 13.95 11.95
N GLU A 263 13.87 14.80 12.52
CA GLU A 263 13.86 16.23 12.21
C GLU A 263 14.24 16.55 10.76
N ASP A 264 15.18 15.80 10.19
CA ASP A 264 15.50 15.92 8.77
C ASP A 264 14.32 15.40 7.92
N GLY A 265 13.64 14.33 8.34
CA GLY A 265 12.43 13.83 7.71
C GLY A 265 11.29 14.86 7.69
N ILE A 266 11.07 15.57 8.80
CA ILE A 266 10.08 16.65 8.88
C ILE A 266 10.42 17.80 7.92
N LYS A 267 11.69 18.09 7.67
CA LYS A 267 12.08 19.12 6.70
C LYS A 267 11.80 18.69 5.26
N GLU A 268 12.04 17.43 4.94
CA GLU A 268 11.80 16.88 3.59
C GLU A 268 10.31 16.62 3.34
N ASN A 269 9.58 16.12 4.35
CA ASN A 269 8.17 15.74 4.29
C ASN A 269 7.35 16.45 5.39
N PRO A 270 7.14 17.77 5.31
CA PRO A 270 6.57 18.58 6.40
C PRO A 270 5.08 18.30 6.65
N TYR A 271 4.41 17.54 5.80
CA TYR A 271 2.99 17.19 5.94
C TYR A 271 2.75 15.79 6.44
N GLN A 272 3.79 15.01 6.75
CA GLN A 272 3.67 13.65 7.26
C GLN A 272 3.54 13.65 8.79
N VAL A 273 2.31 13.52 9.29
CA VAL A 273 1.97 13.61 10.72
C VAL A 273 2.71 12.57 11.57
N GLU A 274 2.91 11.36 11.04
CA GLU A 274 3.61 10.28 11.74
C GLU A 274 5.05 10.65 12.14
N LEU A 275 5.73 11.46 11.34
CA LEU A 275 7.09 11.92 11.67
C LEU A 275 7.09 12.82 12.91
N TYR A 276 6.07 13.68 13.06
CA TYR A 276 5.94 14.55 14.22
C TYR A 276 5.64 13.73 15.49
N HIS A 277 4.74 12.74 15.40
CA HIS A 277 4.42 11.86 16.52
C HIS A 277 5.67 11.09 16.96
N LEU A 278 6.37 10.45 16.03
CA LEU A 278 7.57 9.68 16.36
C LEU A 278 8.70 10.57 16.88
N ALA A 279 8.87 11.77 16.31
CA ALA A 279 9.85 12.75 16.79
C ALA A 279 9.49 13.29 18.18
N SER A 280 8.20 13.44 18.48
CA SER A 280 7.71 13.84 19.81
C SER A 280 8.00 12.77 20.86
N GLU A 281 7.65 11.51 20.57
CA GLU A 281 7.96 10.37 21.43
C GLU A 281 9.46 10.30 21.71
N ASN A 282 10.28 10.43 20.68
CA ASN A 282 11.72 10.39 20.80
C ASN A 282 12.28 11.58 21.60
N ALA A 283 11.76 12.79 21.43
CA ALA A 283 12.10 13.97 22.24
C ALA A 283 11.73 13.77 23.71
N TYR A 284 10.58 13.14 23.99
CA TYR A 284 10.17 12.77 25.33
C TYR A 284 11.17 11.79 25.99
N ARG A 285 11.63 10.77 25.26
CA ARG A 285 12.68 9.83 25.72
C ARG A 285 14.02 10.52 25.99
N LEU A 286 14.31 11.62 25.28
CA LEU A 286 15.45 12.49 25.54
C LEU A 286 15.23 13.49 26.70
N HIS A 287 14.10 13.41 27.39
CA HIS A 287 13.68 14.34 28.45
C HIS A 287 13.48 15.78 27.98
N ASP A 288 13.29 16.01 26.67
CA ASP A 288 12.99 17.31 26.07
C ASP A 288 11.49 17.45 25.87
N LYS A 289 10.77 17.62 26.99
CA LYS A 289 9.30 17.69 27.00
C LYS A 289 8.77 18.89 26.22
N GLU A 290 9.45 20.05 26.31
CA GLU A 290 9.06 21.26 25.56
C GLU A 290 9.09 21.02 24.03
N LYS A 291 10.09 20.28 23.57
CA LYS A 291 10.20 19.89 22.16
C LYS A 291 9.15 18.88 21.77
N ALA A 292 8.86 17.90 22.64
CA ALA A 292 7.81 16.91 22.41
C ALA A 292 6.46 17.60 22.22
N GLU A 293 6.07 18.52 23.13
CA GLU A 293 4.83 19.30 23.01
C GLU A 293 4.79 20.11 21.71
N LYS A 294 5.89 20.81 21.39
CA LYS A 294 5.96 21.63 20.17
C LYS A 294 5.77 20.81 18.89
N LEU A 295 6.32 19.63 18.83
CA LEU A 295 6.15 18.72 17.68
C LEU A 295 4.69 18.29 17.51
N LEU A 296 4.01 17.93 18.59
CA LEU A 296 2.57 17.57 18.54
C LEU A 296 1.69 18.78 18.18
N LEU A 297 2.00 19.96 18.68
CA LEU A 297 1.29 21.18 18.28
C LEU A 297 1.46 21.49 16.79
N ASN A 298 2.66 21.28 16.23
CA ASN A 298 2.87 21.40 14.79
C ASN A 298 2.08 20.33 14.00
N ALA A 299 1.98 19.10 14.51
CA ALA A 299 1.17 18.05 13.92
C ALA A 299 -0.32 18.44 13.85
N LEU A 300 -0.86 19.07 14.91
CA LEU A 300 -2.25 19.58 14.93
C LEU A 300 -2.50 20.61 13.84
N GLU A 301 -1.52 21.49 13.55
CA GLU A 301 -1.66 22.50 12.49
C GLU A 301 -1.83 21.89 11.09
N LEU A 302 -1.44 20.64 10.88
CA LEU A 302 -1.61 19.93 9.61
C LEU A 302 -3.06 19.49 9.36
N GLY A 303 -3.87 19.35 10.40
CA GLY A 303 -5.29 19.02 10.30
C GLY A 303 -5.61 17.55 10.07
N GLU A 304 -4.60 16.69 10.01
CA GLU A 304 -4.74 15.23 9.91
C GLU A 304 -4.58 14.57 11.27
N LYS A 305 -5.26 13.44 11.51
CA LYS A 305 -5.16 12.65 12.76
C LYS A 305 -5.28 13.52 14.03
N GLN A 306 -6.17 14.51 14.02
CA GLN A 306 -6.28 15.48 15.10
C GLN A 306 -6.59 14.83 16.44
N ASP A 307 -7.55 13.90 16.51
CA ASP A 307 -7.93 13.23 17.75
C ASP A 307 -6.79 12.36 18.32
N GLU A 308 -6.05 11.64 17.47
CA GLU A 308 -4.86 10.89 17.86
C GLU A 308 -3.78 11.82 18.46
N THR A 309 -3.55 12.96 17.81
CA THR A 309 -2.57 13.96 18.27
C THR A 309 -3.00 14.61 19.58
N LEU A 310 -4.29 14.96 19.74
CA LEU A 310 -4.84 15.53 20.97
C LEU A 310 -4.78 14.54 22.13
N LEU A 311 -5.06 13.26 21.88
CA LEU A 311 -4.90 12.20 22.86
C LEU A 311 -3.43 12.06 23.30
N THR A 312 -2.48 12.07 22.34
CA THR A 312 -1.05 12.02 22.64
C THR A 312 -0.59 13.24 23.47
N LEU A 313 -1.10 14.44 23.14
CA LEU A 313 -0.86 15.65 23.93
C LEU A 313 -1.43 15.53 25.34
N SER A 314 -2.63 14.97 25.50
CA SER A 314 -3.22 14.78 26.81
C SER A 314 -2.38 13.84 27.68
N ASN A 315 -1.81 12.78 27.12
CA ASN A 315 -0.87 11.90 27.82
C ASN A 315 0.40 12.64 28.28
N LEU A 316 0.98 13.47 27.40
CA LEU A 316 2.14 14.30 27.72
C LEU A 316 1.82 15.27 28.87
N TYR A 317 0.64 15.91 28.84
CA TYR A 317 0.22 16.83 29.89
C TYR A 317 -0.09 16.14 31.21
N LEU A 318 -0.60 14.90 31.21
CA LEU A 318 -0.74 14.08 32.42
C LEU A 318 0.61 13.85 33.10
N ASP A 319 1.62 13.45 32.30
CA ASP A 319 2.97 13.22 32.82
C ASP A 319 3.65 14.50 33.34
N GLU A 320 3.18 15.66 32.90
CA GLU A 320 3.63 16.97 33.40
C GLU A 320 2.76 17.56 34.51
N GLU A 321 1.77 16.82 34.98
CA GLU A 321 0.79 17.27 35.99
C GLU A 321 0.02 18.54 35.56
N ARG A 322 -0.20 18.73 34.26
CA ARG A 322 -0.90 19.89 33.64
C ARG A 322 -2.36 19.54 33.36
N TYR A 323 -3.11 19.23 34.38
CA TYR A 323 -4.45 18.64 34.29
C TYR A 323 -5.47 19.52 33.54
N GLU A 324 -5.40 20.87 33.66
CA GLU A 324 -6.28 21.76 32.90
C GLU A 324 -5.97 21.72 31.39
N ASP A 325 -4.72 21.45 30.99
CA ASP A 325 -4.36 21.33 29.59
C ASP A 325 -4.77 19.95 29.02
N VAL A 326 -4.80 18.89 29.87
CA VAL A 326 -5.43 17.60 29.54
C VAL A 326 -6.87 17.80 29.11
N ILE A 327 -7.68 18.45 29.98
CA ILE A 327 -9.10 18.70 29.72
C ILE A 327 -9.28 19.50 28.42
N LYS A 328 -8.51 20.58 28.25
CA LYS A 328 -8.59 21.41 27.05
C LYS A 328 -8.23 20.64 25.76
N SER A 329 -7.28 19.70 25.82
CA SER A 329 -6.91 18.90 24.66
C SER A 329 -8.04 17.97 24.26
N ILE A 330 -8.62 17.25 25.24
CA ILE A 330 -9.70 16.30 24.99
C ILE A 330 -10.99 17.01 24.57
N ASP A 331 -11.29 18.18 25.12
CA ASP A 331 -12.45 19.00 24.71
C ASP A 331 -12.40 19.44 23.23
N GLN A 332 -11.24 19.40 22.57
CA GLN A 332 -11.07 19.70 21.17
C GLN A 332 -11.24 18.50 20.24
N MET A 333 -11.29 17.27 20.79
CA MET A 333 -11.48 16.05 20.01
C MET A 333 -12.90 16.01 19.40
N GLU A 334 -12.98 15.53 18.17
CA GLU A 334 -14.27 15.32 17.51
C GLU A 334 -14.91 14.00 17.97
N GLU A 335 -14.10 12.99 18.26
CA GLU A 335 -14.55 11.70 18.80
C GLU A 335 -14.85 11.81 20.30
N THR A 336 -16.11 11.82 20.66
CA THR A 336 -16.57 12.03 22.04
C THR A 336 -16.60 10.75 22.89
N ALA A 337 -16.23 9.59 22.35
CA ALA A 337 -16.37 8.28 23.02
C ALA A 337 -15.05 7.48 23.03
N ASN A 338 -13.89 8.15 23.02
CA ASN A 338 -12.62 7.46 23.13
C ASN A 338 -12.33 7.05 24.57
N PRO A 339 -12.19 5.74 24.89
CA PRO A 339 -12.06 5.26 26.28
C PRO A 339 -10.77 5.74 26.97
N TYR A 340 -9.69 5.94 26.24
CA TYR A 340 -8.44 6.49 26.79
C TYR A 340 -8.54 7.98 27.08
N ALA A 341 -9.27 8.73 26.24
CA ALA A 341 -9.57 10.13 26.53
C ALA A 341 -10.43 10.26 27.79
N GLU A 342 -11.44 9.41 27.96
CA GLU A 342 -12.26 9.33 29.18
C GLU A 342 -11.41 8.98 30.42
N TRP A 343 -10.47 8.06 30.29
CA TRP A 343 -9.54 7.75 31.38
C TRP A 343 -8.66 8.96 31.73
N ASN A 344 -8.10 9.64 30.75
CA ASN A 344 -7.27 10.84 30.98
C ASN A 344 -8.07 11.96 31.65
N LEU A 345 -9.35 12.17 31.26
CA LEU A 345 -10.25 13.08 31.95
C LEU A 345 -10.52 12.67 33.38
N ALA A 346 -10.78 11.39 33.62
CA ALA A 346 -11.04 10.87 34.98
C ALA A 346 -9.85 11.14 35.89
N HIS A 347 -8.64 10.84 35.42
CA HIS A 347 -7.39 11.14 36.16
C HIS A 347 -7.24 12.64 36.42
N ALA A 348 -7.38 13.47 35.38
CA ALA A 348 -7.22 14.91 35.51
C ALA A 348 -8.23 15.54 36.48
N TYR A 349 -9.50 15.13 36.42
CA TYR A 349 -10.53 15.62 37.38
C TYR A 349 -10.29 15.10 38.79
N ASN A 350 -9.77 13.89 38.94
CA ASN A 350 -9.40 13.35 40.27
C ASN A 350 -8.31 14.21 40.93
N GLU A 351 -7.26 14.53 40.19
CA GLU A 351 -6.14 15.35 40.66
C GLU A 351 -6.54 16.82 40.93
N LEU A 352 -7.52 17.32 40.18
CA LEU A 352 -8.16 18.63 40.43
C LEU A 352 -9.20 18.63 41.54
N GLU A 353 -9.39 17.51 42.27
CA GLU A 353 -10.35 17.32 43.36
C GLU A 353 -11.82 17.46 42.90
N ASP A 354 -12.13 17.35 41.58
CA ASP A 354 -13.51 17.23 41.09
C ASP A 354 -13.93 15.76 40.98
N PHE A 355 -14.10 15.13 42.16
CA PHE A 355 -14.42 13.70 42.27
C PHE A 355 -15.75 13.33 41.58
N THR A 356 -16.66 14.31 41.41
CA THR A 356 -17.94 14.06 40.73
C THR A 356 -17.73 13.82 39.22
N LEU A 357 -16.95 14.64 38.59
CA LEU A 357 -16.61 14.46 37.17
C LEU A 357 -15.67 13.28 36.98
N ALA A 358 -14.69 13.10 37.84
CA ALA A 358 -13.80 11.93 37.81
C ALA A 358 -14.60 10.62 37.79
N ALA A 359 -15.59 10.47 38.69
CA ALA A 359 -16.46 9.29 38.77
C ALA A 359 -17.22 9.03 37.45
N VAL A 360 -17.72 10.09 36.81
CA VAL A 360 -18.43 9.98 35.50
C VAL A 360 -17.52 9.45 34.43
N HIS A 361 -16.32 10.01 34.30
CA HIS A 361 -15.36 9.64 33.25
C HIS A 361 -14.76 8.24 33.48
N TYR A 362 -14.48 7.84 34.76
CA TYR A 362 -14.10 6.45 35.08
C TYR A 362 -15.19 5.45 34.67
N GLU A 363 -16.47 5.74 34.95
CA GLU A 363 -17.58 4.84 34.58
C GLU A 363 -17.73 4.75 33.06
N GLN A 364 -17.50 5.84 32.30
CA GLN A 364 -17.53 5.86 30.84
C GLN A 364 -16.39 5.03 30.25
N ALA A 365 -15.16 5.19 30.74
CA ALA A 365 -14.00 4.43 30.29
C ALA A 365 -14.11 2.93 30.58
N TYR A 366 -14.73 2.57 31.73
CA TYR A 366 -14.77 1.19 32.24
C TYR A 366 -15.38 0.19 31.26
N HIS A 367 -16.37 0.59 30.45
CA HIS A 367 -17.07 -0.32 29.55
C HIS A 367 -16.13 -0.93 28.47
N GLU A 368 -15.09 -0.21 28.10
CA GLU A 368 -14.16 -0.67 27.07
C GLU A 368 -12.77 -1.02 27.63
N LEU A 369 -12.42 -0.47 28.81
CA LEU A 369 -11.16 -0.72 29.49
C LEU A 369 -11.26 -1.73 30.65
N GLU A 370 -12.31 -2.53 30.70
CA GLU A 370 -12.52 -3.53 31.78
C GLU A 370 -11.42 -4.61 31.81
N HIS A 371 -10.61 -4.74 30.79
CA HIS A 371 -9.48 -5.68 30.70
C HIS A 371 -8.11 -5.00 30.72
N GLU A 372 -8.07 -3.67 30.93
CA GLU A 372 -6.84 -2.91 31.01
C GLU A 372 -6.36 -2.82 32.48
N PRO A 373 -5.25 -3.49 32.85
CA PRO A 373 -4.86 -3.61 34.25
C PRO A 373 -4.61 -2.27 34.94
N ASP A 374 -3.89 -1.36 34.30
CA ASP A 374 -3.53 -0.08 34.90
C ASP A 374 -4.77 0.78 35.15
N PHE A 375 -5.72 0.77 34.22
CA PHE A 375 -7.01 1.43 34.42
C PHE A 375 -7.82 0.83 35.58
N LEU A 376 -7.92 -0.49 35.62
CA LEU A 376 -8.68 -1.19 36.69
C LEU A 376 -8.12 -0.88 38.09
N LYS A 377 -6.80 -0.88 38.23
CA LYS A 377 -6.12 -0.54 39.48
C LYS A 377 -6.41 0.89 39.88
N GLU A 378 -6.23 1.84 38.97
CA GLU A 378 -6.45 3.26 39.24
C GLU A 378 -7.91 3.53 39.62
N TYR A 379 -8.86 3.02 38.83
CA TYR A 379 -10.29 3.19 39.11
C TYR A 379 -10.69 2.53 40.44
N ALA A 380 -10.18 1.36 40.81
CA ALA A 380 -10.44 0.72 42.05
C ALA A 380 -9.91 1.54 43.24
N LEU A 381 -8.74 2.15 43.14
CA LEU A 381 -8.18 3.02 44.18
C LEU A 381 -8.99 4.30 44.34
N PHE A 382 -9.44 4.93 43.27
CA PHE A 382 -10.37 6.05 43.32
C PHE A 382 -11.67 5.69 44.04
N LEU A 383 -12.31 4.58 43.66
CA LEU A 383 -13.54 4.11 44.34
C LEU A 383 -13.37 3.78 45.82
N ARG A 384 -12.16 3.33 46.20
CA ARG A 384 -11.83 3.12 47.62
C ARG A 384 -11.83 4.43 48.40
N GLU A 385 -11.24 5.49 47.83
CA GLU A 385 -11.20 6.82 48.45
C GLU A 385 -12.59 7.43 48.54
N GLU A 386 -13.43 7.22 47.54
CA GLU A 386 -14.85 7.59 47.54
C GLU A 386 -15.76 6.71 48.44
N GLY A 387 -15.17 5.71 49.11
CA GLY A 387 -15.91 4.84 50.05
C GLY A 387 -16.80 3.79 49.38
N GLN A 388 -16.67 3.56 48.07
CA GLN A 388 -17.46 2.58 47.32
C GLN A 388 -16.85 1.16 47.41
N LEU A 389 -16.67 0.67 48.64
CA LEU A 389 -15.87 -0.52 48.96
C LEU A 389 -16.30 -1.81 48.23
N THR A 390 -17.58 -1.96 47.90
CA THR A 390 -18.08 -3.14 47.16
C THR A 390 -17.53 -3.14 45.72
N LYS A 391 -17.70 -2.04 45.03
CA LYS A 391 -17.15 -1.91 43.64
C LYS A 391 -15.64 -2.01 43.65
N THR A 392 -14.95 -1.41 44.63
CA THR A 392 -13.49 -1.54 44.79
C THR A 392 -13.07 -3.00 44.86
N LYS A 393 -13.77 -3.79 45.68
CA LYS A 393 -13.47 -5.22 45.84
C LYS A 393 -13.66 -5.99 44.53
N ASP A 394 -14.76 -5.72 43.81
CA ASP A 394 -15.04 -6.39 42.54
C ASP A 394 -13.95 -6.05 41.49
N LEU A 395 -13.56 -4.78 41.35
CA LEU A 395 -12.51 -4.35 40.40
C LEU A 395 -11.11 -4.89 40.78
N LEU A 396 -10.74 -4.86 42.09
CA LEU A 396 -9.45 -5.42 42.50
C LEU A 396 -9.40 -6.93 42.33
N THR A 397 -10.53 -7.62 42.50
CA THR A 397 -10.59 -9.06 42.22
C THR A 397 -10.34 -9.33 40.72
N HIS A 398 -10.99 -8.57 39.85
CA HIS A 398 -10.80 -8.70 38.42
C HIS A 398 -9.35 -8.30 38.00
N TYR A 399 -8.83 -7.20 38.54
CA TYR A 399 -7.44 -6.79 38.32
C TYR A 399 -6.43 -7.89 38.67
N LEU A 400 -6.64 -8.55 39.86
CA LEU A 400 -5.75 -9.63 40.34
C LEU A 400 -5.91 -10.94 39.56
N GLU A 401 -6.96 -11.13 38.75
CA GLU A 401 -7.03 -12.20 37.77
C GLU A 401 -6.07 -11.96 36.59
N LEU A 402 -5.83 -10.68 36.26
CA LEU A 402 -4.90 -10.27 35.19
C LEU A 402 -3.47 -10.13 35.72
N GLU A 403 -3.30 -9.51 36.91
CA GLU A 403 -2.02 -9.22 37.56
C GLU A 403 -1.91 -9.86 38.94
N PRO A 404 -1.82 -11.19 39.06
CA PRO A 404 -1.87 -11.91 40.33
C PRO A 404 -0.67 -11.66 41.27
N GLY A 405 0.38 -11.01 40.76
CA GLY A 405 1.62 -10.72 41.50
C GLY A 405 1.62 -9.40 42.26
N ASP A 406 0.60 -8.55 42.14
CA ASP A 406 0.58 -7.23 42.76
C ASP A 406 0.24 -7.35 44.27
N LEU A 407 1.30 -7.28 45.12
CA LEU A 407 1.18 -7.39 46.58
C LEU A 407 0.46 -6.20 47.20
N GLU A 408 0.49 -5.03 46.60
CA GLU A 408 -0.21 -3.84 47.08
C GLU A 408 -1.73 -4.04 46.90
N ALA A 409 -2.16 -4.42 45.71
CA ALA A 409 -3.56 -4.70 45.43
C ALA A 409 -4.11 -5.85 46.28
N LEU A 410 -3.32 -6.91 46.51
CA LEU A 410 -3.67 -8.01 47.44
C LEU A 410 -3.86 -7.49 48.84
N SER A 411 -2.98 -6.67 49.40
CA SER A 411 -3.09 -6.10 50.74
C SER A 411 -4.33 -5.23 50.86
N VAL A 412 -4.67 -4.44 49.86
CA VAL A 412 -5.89 -3.62 49.87
C VAL A 412 -7.12 -4.49 49.88
N LEU A 413 -7.14 -5.59 49.09
CA LEU A 413 -8.26 -6.52 49.04
C LEU A 413 -8.48 -7.26 50.38
N ASP A 414 -7.39 -7.69 51.04
CA ASP A 414 -7.42 -8.32 52.35
C ASP A 414 -7.97 -7.37 53.42
N ASP A 415 -7.51 -6.13 53.46
CA ASP A 415 -8.03 -5.09 54.37
C ASP A 415 -9.53 -4.82 54.17
N LEU A 416 -10.02 -4.93 52.93
CA LEU A 416 -11.45 -4.78 52.60
C LEU A 416 -12.27 -6.03 52.97
N ALA A 417 -11.65 -7.19 53.08
CA ALA A 417 -12.30 -8.43 53.51
C ALA A 417 -12.48 -8.53 55.05
N GLU A 418 -11.67 -7.82 55.84
CA GLU A 418 -11.73 -7.77 57.29
C GLU A 418 -12.72 -6.74 57.82
N ARG A 419 -13.23 -5.85 56.99
CA ARG A 419 -14.21 -4.82 57.34
C ARG A 419 -15.64 -5.26 56.98
#